data_03126a1044f8c4408c86e385a242447e
#
_entry.id   03126a1044f8c4408c86e385a242447e
#
_cell.length_a   1.000
_cell.length_b   1.000
_cell.length_c   1.000
_cell.angle_alpha   90.00
_cell.angle_beta   90.00
_cell.angle_gamma   90.00
#
_symmetry.space_group_name_H-M   'P 1'
#
loop_
_entity.id
_entity.type
_entity.pdbx_description
1 polymer ?
#
loop_
_entity_poly.entity_id
_entity_poly.type
_entity_poly.pdbx_seq_one_letter_code
_entity_poly.pdbx_strand_id
1 'polypeptide(L)'
;INKVQPLKIIQQTSIENIENLKNFYNLNNIENKIFNFEKNFIELINESDLCICRAGATSLAEISIMNKPFITIPLPTAKDNHQMDNAKYYEKAGCCWILNQENFNHEILTKLLLKIVKDKSEYINKKDNLKKLNYQNTWNDVNQKLNEIIDEN
;
A
#
# COMPACT_ATOMS: atom_id res chain seq x y z
N ILE A 1 20.14 1.71 4.50
CA ILE A 1 18.90 2.21 5.16
C ILE A 1 19.26 3.29 6.20
N ASN A 2 20.34 3.17 6.94
CA ASN A 2 20.76 4.15 8.00
C ASN A 2 21.10 5.57 7.52
N LYS A 3 20.93 5.90 6.25
CA LYS A 3 21.23 7.24 5.68
C LYS A 3 19.97 8.08 5.43
N VAL A 4 18.80 7.56 5.75
CA VAL A 4 17.53 8.23 5.57
C VAL A 4 16.95 8.49 6.96
N GLN A 5 16.59 9.71 7.26
CA GLN A 5 15.82 10.28 8.38
C GLN A 5 15.07 9.26 9.28
N PRO A 6 14.66 9.55 10.50
CA PRO A 6 14.12 8.57 11.43
C PRO A 6 13.06 7.70 10.73
N LEU A 7 13.39 6.42 10.53
CA LEU A 7 12.52 5.43 9.92
C LEU A 7 11.73 4.74 11.03
N LYS A 8 10.39 4.74 10.90
CA LYS A 8 9.49 3.94 11.73
C LYS A 8 8.93 2.80 10.89
N ILE A 9 8.98 1.59 11.41
CA ILE A 9 8.40 0.40 10.77
C ILE A 9 7.18 -0.07 11.56
N ILE A 10 6.04 -0.19 10.88
CA ILE A 10 4.82 -0.81 11.40
C ILE A 10 4.62 -2.08 10.59
N GLN A 11 4.77 -3.25 11.21
CA GLN A 11 4.79 -4.51 10.48
C GLN A 11 3.93 -5.58 11.14
N GLN A 12 3.00 -6.14 10.36
CA GLN A 12 2.27 -7.34 10.72
C GLN A 12 3.13 -8.58 10.40
N THR A 13 3.14 -9.55 11.31
CA THR A 13 3.85 -10.82 11.14
C THR A 13 3.18 -11.95 11.92
N SER A 14 3.61 -13.18 11.71
CA SER A 14 3.22 -14.32 12.55
C SER A 14 3.80 -14.20 13.97
N ILE A 15 3.13 -14.82 14.94
CA ILE A 15 3.50 -14.70 16.37
C ILE A 15 4.95 -15.08 16.62
N GLU A 16 5.41 -16.16 16.01
CA GLU A 16 6.76 -16.72 16.16
C GLU A 16 7.87 -15.78 15.66
N ASN A 17 7.55 -14.83 14.79
CA ASN A 17 8.53 -13.91 14.22
C ASN A 17 8.61 -12.56 14.94
N ILE A 18 7.68 -12.26 15.85
CA ILE A 18 7.57 -10.95 16.50
C ILE A 18 8.87 -10.57 17.20
N GLU A 19 9.36 -11.43 18.09
CA GLU A 19 10.55 -11.15 18.91
C GLU A 19 11.81 -11.01 18.05
N ASN A 20 11.97 -11.86 17.05
CA ASN A 20 13.11 -11.80 16.13
C ASN A 20 13.14 -10.47 15.35
N LEU A 21 11.99 -10.03 14.85
CA LEU A 21 11.89 -8.78 14.12
C LEU A 21 12.09 -7.55 15.01
N LYS A 22 11.51 -7.54 16.21
CA LYS A 22 11.74 -6.46 17.20
C LYS A 22 13.23 -6.34 17.53
N ASN A 23 13.88 -7.45 17.83
CA ASN A 23 15.31 -7.47 18.14
C ASN A 23 16.14 -6.96 16.96
N PHE A 24 15.82 -7.39 15.73
CA PHE A 24 16.48 -6.92 14.53
C PHE A 24 16.35 -5.39 14.36
N TYR A 25 15.15 -4.83 14.49
CA TYR A 25 14.94 -3.41 14.34
C TYR A 25 15.57 -2.60 15.46
N ASN A 26 15.49 -3.07 16.69
CA ASN A 26 16.11 -2.40 17.85
C ASN A 26 17.64 -2.35 17.74
N LEU A 27 18.28 -3.45 17.33
CA LEU A 27 19.74 -3.50 17.10
C LEU A 27 20.19 -2.53 16.00
N ASN A 28 19.31 -2.20 15.07
CA ASN A 28 19.57 -1.25 13.99
C ASN A 28 19.06 0.18 14.29
N ASN A 29 18.63 0.45 15.51
CA ASN A 29 18.07 1.74 15.95
C ASN A 29 16.89 2.20 15.07
N ILE A 30 16.03 1.27 14.66
CA ILE A 30 14.82 1.54 13.88
C ILE A 30 13.62 1.49 14.82
N GLU A 31 12.87 2.60 14.92
CA GLU A 31 11.60 2.61 15.64
C GLU A 31 10.63 1.60 14.99
N ASN A 32 9.99 0.77 15.81
CA ASN A 32 9.14 -0.28 15.27
C ASN A 32 7.91 -0.57 16.12
N LYS A 33 6.82 -0.97 15.45
CA LYS A 33 5.61 -1.59 16.01
C LYS A 33 5.37 -2.91 15.27
N ILE A 34 5.69 -4.03 15.92
CA ILE A 34 5.53 -5.38 15.34
C ILE A 34 4.37 -6.08 16.04
N PHE A 35 3.44 -6.62 15.27
CA PHE A 35 2.22 -7.22 15.78
C PHE A 35 1.75 -8.41 14.91
N ASN A 36 0.92 -9.27 15.47
CA ASN A 36 0.27 -10.35 14.73
C ASN A 36 -1.12 -9.91 14.23
N PHE A 37 -1.91 -9.30 15.10
CA PHE A 37 -3.25 -8.82 14.79
C PHE A 37 -3.49 -7.47 15.45
N GLU A 38 -4.20 -6.57 14.73
CA GLU A 38 -4.61 -5.27 15.23
C GLU A 38 -6.04 -4.96 14.78
N LYS A 39 -6.92 -4.65 15.75
CA LYS A 39 -8.31 -4.30 15.45
C LYS A 39 -8.42 -2.98 14.69
N ASN A 40 -7.59 -2.01 15.08
CA ASN A 40 -7.60 -0.66 14.51
C ASN A 40 -6.56 -0.55 13.39
N PHE A 41 -6.56 -1.50 12.46
CA PHE A 41 -5.56 -1.54 11.38
C PHE A 41 -5.56 -0.28 10.52
N ILE A 42 -6.73 0.34 10.32
CA ILE A 42 -6.87 1.61 9.59
C ILE A 42 -6.08 2.75 10.26
N GLU A 43 -6.01 2.79 11.58
CA GLU A 43 -5.20 3.79 12.29
C GLU A 43 -3.72 3.62 11.98
N LEU A 44 -3.23 2.37 11.91
CA LEU A 44 -1.85 2.09 11.54
C LEU A 44 -1.54 2.48 10.09
N ILE A 45 -2.48 2.26 9.16
CA ILE A 45 -2.36 2.76 7.79
C ILE A 45 -2.28 4.28 7.81
N ASN A 46 -3.10 4.95 8.63
CA ASN A 46 -3.11 6.40 8.72
C ASN A 46 -1.80 6.99 9.28
N GLU A 47 -1.15 6.30 10.20
CA GLU A 47 0.16 6.69 10.73
C GLU A 47 1.31 6.50 9.72
N SER A 48 1.12 5.69 8.68
CA SER A 48 2.17 5.38 7.72
C SER A 48 2.21 6.39 6.56
N ASP A 49 3.39 6.61 5.99
CA ASP A 49 3.55 7.38 4.75
C ASP A 49 3.44 6.50 3.51
N LEU A 50 3.96 5.27 3.58
CA LEU A 50 4.01 4.32 2.48
C LEU A 50 3.66 2.93 3.00
N CYS A 51 2.78 2.23 2.29
CA CYS A 51 2.45 0.85 2.60
C CYS A 51 3.15 -0.13 1.65
N ILE A 52 3.54 -1.29 2.17
CA ILE A 52 4.06 -2.42 1.37
C ILE A 52 3.19 -3.63 1.69
N CYS A 53 2.52 -4.20 0.70
CA CYS A 53 1.54 -5.26 0.94
C CYS A 53 1.37 -6.24 -0.24
N ARG A 54 0.66 -7.32 0.00
CA ARG A 54 0.09 -8.16 -1.05
C ARG A 54 -1.11 -7.45 -1.69
N ALA A 55 -1.49 -7.88 -2.90
CA ALA A 55 -2.57 -7.25 -3.66
C ALA A 55 -3.95 -7.86 -3.34
N GLY A 56 -4.26 -8.09 -2.08
CA GLY A 56 -5.60 -8.48 -1.64
C GLY A 56 -6.59 -7.32 -1.82
N ALA A 57 -7.78 -7.57 -2.37
CA ALA A 57 -8.76 -6.54 -2.71
C ALA A 57 -9.11 -5.64 -1.50
N THR A 58 -9.41 -6.24 -0.34
CA THR A 58 -9.75 -5.51 0.89
C THR A 58 -8.61 -4.62 1.36
N SER A 59 -7.38 -5.17 1.45
CA SER A 59 -6.23 -4.40 1.90
C SER A 59 -5.90 -3.23 0.98
N LEU A 60 -5.97 -3.43 -0.34
CA LEU A 60 -5.73 -2.34 -1.29
C LEU A 60 -6.82 -1.27 -1.21
N ALA A 61 -8.09 -1.66 -1.00
CA ALA A 61 -9.19 -0.72 -0.81
C ALA A 61 -8.99 0.12 0.46
N GLU A 62 -8.65 -0.50 1.60
CA GLU A 62 -8.39 0.19 2.87
C GLU A 62 -7.24 1.20 2.73
N ILE A 63 -6.11 0.79 2.13
CA ILE A 63 -4.96 1.65 1.90
C ILE A 63 -5.32 2.81 0.96
N SER A 64 -6.08 2.51 -0.11
CA SER A 64 -6.53 3.50 -1.09
C SER A 64 -7.40 4.58 -0.45
N ILE A 65 -8.42 4.19 0.33
CA ILE A 65 -9.33 5.12 1.02
C ILE A 65 -8.54 6.09 1.92
N MET A 66 -7.46 5.63 2.53
CA MET A 66 -6.58 6.46 3.35
C MET A 66 -5.63 7.34 2.53
N ASN A 67 -5.71 7.31 1.20
CA ASN A 67 -4.85 8.04 0.27
C ASN A 67 -3.35 7.80 0.50
N LYS A 68 -2.99 6.58 0.88
CA LYS A 68 -1.59 6.19 1.10
C LYS A 68 -1.03 5.53 -0.15
N PRO A 69 0.00 6.09 -0.79
CA PRO A 69 0.72 5.40 -1.86
C PRO A 69 1.27 4.07 -1.37
N PHE A 70 1.29 3.07 -2.23
CA PHE A 70 1.72 1.74 -1.81
C PHE A 70 2.55 1.01 -2.86
N ILE A 71 3.43 0.14 -2.38
CA ILE A 71 4.13 -0.86 -3.17
C ILE A 71 3.38 -2.17 -2.96
N THR A 72 2.93 -2.80 -4.02
CA THR A 72 2.27 -4.10 -3.92
C THR A 72 3.07 -5.20 -4.59
N ILE A 73 3.08 -6.37 -3.94
CA ILE A 73 3.76 -7.58 -4.39
C ILE A 73 2.70 -8.67 -4.55
N PRO A 74 2.05 -8.76 -5.73
CA PRO A 74 1.00 -9.75 -5.96
C PRO A 74 1.51 -11.17 -5.75
N LEU A 75 0.67 -12.01 -5.14
CA LEU A 75 0.98 -13.42 -4.93
C LEU A 75 0.76 -14.17 -6.26
N PRO A 76 1.80 -14.79 -6.88
CA PRO A 76 1.67 -15.44 -8.19
C PRO A 76 0.80 -16.68 -8.16
N THR A 77 0.65 -17.32 -6.99
CA THR A 77 -0.19 -18.50 -6.79
C THR A 77 -1.65 -18.16 -6.44
N ALA A 78 -2.02 -16.88 -6.48
CA ALA A 78 -3.40 -16.47 -6.23
C ALA A 78 -4.32 -17.04 -7.32
N LYS A 79 -5.45 -17.62 -6.89
CA LYS A 79 -6.45 -18.21 -7.79
C LYS A 79 -6.84 -17.20 -8.88
N ASP A 80 -6.91 -17.68 -10.12
CA ASP A 80 -7.32 -16.86 -11.28
C ASP A 80 -6.52 -15.54 -11.43
N ASN A 81 -5.31 -15.50 -10.90
CA ASN A 81 -4.40 -14.33 -10.95
C ASN A 81 -4.99 -13.02 -10.38
N HIS A 82 -6.07 -13.11 -9.56
CA HIS A 82 -6.85 -11.95 -9.09
C HIS A 82 -6.00 -10.90 -8.37
N GLN A 83 -4.89 -11.29 -7.69
CA GLN A 83 -4.04 -10.30 -7.04
C GLN A 83 -3.29 -9.42 -8.06
N MET A 84 -2.85 -9.99 -9.17
CA MET A 84 -2.23 -9.20 -10.23
C MET A 84 -3.24 -8.24 -10.88
N ASP A 85 -4.48 -8.68 -11.08
CA ASP A 85 -5.52 -7.83 -11.66
C ASP A 85 -5.90 -6.69 -10.72
N ASN A 86 -6.02 -6.95 -9.41
CA ASN A 86 -6.20 -5.91 -8.40
C ASN A 86 -5.05 -4.88 -8.43
N ALA A 87 -3.80 -5.36 -8.48
CA ALA A 87 -2.63 -4.48 -8.54
C ALA A 87 -2.64 -3.60 -9.80
N LYS A 88 -2.93 -4.18 -10.97
CA LYS A 88 -3.01 -3.47 -12.25
C LYS A 88 -4.10 -2.40 -12.29
N TYR A 89 -5.21 -2.61 -11.60
CA TYR A 89 -6.26 -1.58 -11.48
C TYR A 89 -5.69 -0.29 -10.89
N TYR A 90 -4.98 -0.37 -9.75
CA TYR A 90 -4.37 0.78 -9.10
C TYR A 90 -3.15 1.32 -9.86
N GLU A 91 -2.40 0.45 -10.52
CA GLU A 91 -1.25 0.87 -11.36
C GLU A 91 -1.71 1.72 -12.54
N LYS A 92 -2.75 1.29 -13.26
CA LYS A 92 -3.36 2.05 -14.38
C LYS A 92 -3.86 3.41 -13.93
N ALA A 93 -4.38 3.52 -12.71
CA ALA A 93 -4.76 4.79 -12.11
C ALA A 93 -3.55 5.61 -11.61
N GLY A 94 -2.33 5.10 -11.73
CA GLY A 94 -1.11 5.77 -11.27
C GLY A 94 -0.96 5.83 -9.75
N CYS A 95 -1.60 4.93 -8.99
CA CYS A 95 -1.72 4.99 -7.52
C CYS A 95 -0.64 4.21 -6.77
N CYS A 96 0.01 3.24 -7.39
CA CYS A 96 0.92 2.32 -6.72
C CYS A 96 2.16 1.98 -7.57
N TRP A 97 3.05 1.20 -6.98
CA TRP A 97 4.14 0.49 -7.65
C TRP A 97 3.90 -1.00 -7.53
N ILE A 98 4.13 -1.75 -8.61
CA ILE A 98 4.07 -3.21 -8.60
C ILE A 98 5.48 -3.78 -8.63
N LEU A 99 5.78 -4.71 -7.72
CA LEU A 99 6.97 -5.54 -7.77
C LEU A 99 6.54 -7.00 -7.96
N ASN A 100 7.00 -7.63 -9.04
CA ASN A 100 6.71 -9.04 -9.29
C ASN A 100 7.52 -9.91 -8.35
N GLN A 101 6.87 -10.86 -7.67
CA GLN A 101 7.51 -11.74 -6.70
C GLN A 101 8.67 -12.55 -7.30
N GLU A 102 8.55 -12.98 -8.56
CA GLU A 102 9.59 -13.78 -9.24
C GLU A 102 10.93 -13.05 -9.34
N ASN A 103 10.88 -11.73 -9.51
CA ASN A 103 12.06 -10.89 -9.63
C ASN A 103 12.36 -10.13 -8.33
N PHE A 104 11.57 -10.35 -7.27
CA PHE A 104 11.70 -9.62 -6.02
C PHE A 104 12.95 -10.04 -5.26
N ASN A 105 13.77 -9.04 -4.95
CA ASN A 105 14.89 -9.17 -4.03
C ASN A 105 15.08 -7.86 -3.24
N HIS A 106 15.95 -7.92 -2.22
CA HIS A 106 16.22 -6.77 -1.36
C HIS A 106 16.81 -5.57 -2.11
N GLU A 107 17.57 -5.79 -3.20
CA GLU A 107 18.16 -4.70 -3.97
C GLU A 107 17.11 -3.91 -4.75
N ILE A 108 16.16 -4.59 -5.39
CA ILE A 108 15.08 -3.97 -6.14
C ILE A 108 14.21 -3.12 -5.21
N LEU A 109 13.82 -3.66 -4.05
CA LEU A 109 13.04 -2.90 -3.06
C LEU A 109 13.84 -1.70 -2.54
N THR A 110 15.13 -1.89 -2.21
CA THR A 110 15.99 -0.81 -1.72
C THR A 110 16.12 0.31 -2.76
N LYS A 111 16.36 -0.03 -4.03
CA LYS A 111 16.45 0.96 -5.12
C LYS A 111 15.16 1.75 -5.27
N LEU A 112 14.00 1.07 -5.22
CA LEU A 112 12.70 1.74 -5.31
C LEU A 112 12.47 2.67 -4.12
N LEU A 113 12.70 2.21 -2.88
CA LEU A 113 12.55 3.04 -1.68
C LEU A 113 13.47 4.27 -1.71
N LEU A 114 14.73 4.09 -2.08
CA LEU A 114 15.67 5.21 -2.22
C LEU A 114 15.24 6.20 -3.31
N LYS A 115 14.69 5.72 -4.42
CA LYS A 115 14.12 6.59 -5.47
C LYS A 115 12.97 7.42 -4.91
N ILE A 116 12.01 6.78 -4.22
CA ILE A 116 10.85 7.45 -3.61
C ILE A 116 11.27 8.54 -2.60
N VAL A 117 12.29 8.24 -1.78
CA VAL A 117 12.79 9.19 -0.77
C VAL A 117 13.53 10.37 -1.40
N LYS A 118 14.32 10.12 -2.46
CA LYS A 118 15.11 11.16 -3.14
C LYS A 118 14.26 12.07 -4.01
N ASP A 119 13.29 11.50 -4.72
CA ASP A 119 12.36 12.23 -5.59
C ASP A 119 10.93 12.00 -5.11
N LYS A 120 10.42 12.99 -4.37
CA LYS A 120 9.05 12.95 -3.84
C LYS A 120 7.98 13.22 -4.90
N SER A 121 8.34 13.63 -6.10
CA SER A 121 7.36 14.02 -7.13
C SER A 121 6.46 12.85 -7.52
N GLU A 122 7.03 11.68 -7.76
CA GLU A 122 6.28 10.47 -8.09
C GLU A 122 5.37 10.02 -6.92
N TYR A 123 5.86 10.12 -5.70
CA TYR A 123 5.07 9.83 -4.49
C TYR A 123 3.86 10.77 -4.37
N ILE A 124 4.07 12.08 -4.54
CA ILE A 124 3.01 13.08 -4.47
C ILE A 124 1.96 12.83 -5.56
N ASN A 125 2.40 12.56 -6.80
CA ASN A 125 1.51 12.23 -7.90
C ASN A 125 0.63 11.01 -7.60
N LYS A 126 1.20 9.95 -7.02
CA LYS A 126 0.43 8.75 -6.64
C LYS A 126 -0.59 9.06 -5.55
N LYS A 127 -0.23 9.87 -4.57
CA LYS A 127 -1.15 10.32 -3.52
C LYS A 127 -2.31 11.14 -4.08
N ASP A 128 -2.05 12.02 -5.02
CA ASP A 128 -3.09 12.84 -5.65
C ASP A 128 -3.98 12.01 -6.59
N ASN A 129 -3.41 11.01 -7.26
CA ASN A 129 -4.20 10.07 -8.07
C ASN A 129 -5.13 9.22 -7.18
N LEU A 130 -4.68 8.79 -5.99
CA LEU A 130 -5.55 8.11 -5.03
C LEU A 130 -6.73 8.98 -4.60
N LYS A 131 -6.50 10.26 -4.30
CA LYS A 131 -7.58 11.20 -3.95
C LYS A 131 -8.60 11.33 -5.09
N LYS A 132 -8.12 11.45 -6.35
CA LYS A 132 -9.00 11.51 -7.53
C LYS A 132 -9.81 10.23 -7.70
N LEU A 133 -9.16 9.05 -7.56
CA LEU A 133 -9.82 7.75 -7.65
C LEU A 133 -10.91 7.59 -6.59
N ASN A 134 -10.62 7.99 -5.34
CA ASN A 134 -11.58 7.91 -4.24
C ASN A 134 -12.75 8.89 -4.44
N TYR A 135 -12.51 10.09 -4.96
CA TYR A 135 -13.57 11.04 -5.29
C TYR A 135 -14.52 10.46 -6.34
N GLN A 136 -14.01 9.80 -7.38
CA GLN A 136 -14.80 9.17 -8.43
C GLN A 136 -15.64 7.99 -7.93
N ASN A 137 -15.24 7.35 -6.83
CA ASN A 137 -15.92 6.21 -6.23
C ASN A 137 -16.81 6.58 -5.03
N THR A 138 -17.13 7.87 -4.85
CA THR A 138 -18.02 8.31 -3.75
C THR A 138 -19.49 8.02 -4.06
N TRP A 139 -20.31 7.88 -2.99
CA TRP A 139 -21.76 7.70 -3.12
C TRP A 139 -22.46 8.81 -3.94
N ASN A 140 -21.94 10.03 -3.92
CA ASN A 140 -22.48 11.12 -4.73
C ASN A 140 -22.36 10.83 -6.23
N ASP A 141 -21.23 10.29 -6.65
CA ASP A 141 -20.98 9.89 -8.04
C ASP A 141 -21.89 8.72 -8.46
N VAL A 142 -22.05 7.73 -7.56
CA VAL A 142 -22.97 6.60 -7.76
C VAL A 142 -24.43 7.07 -7.85
N ASN A 143 -24.87 7.93 -6.95
CA ASN A 143 -26.22 8.48 -6.97
C ASN A 143 -26.50 9.33 -8.21
N GLN A 144 -25.53 10.13 -8.65
CA GLN A 144 -25.67 10.92 -9.87
C GLN A 144 -25.82 10.00 -11.09
N LYS A 145 -25.00 8.99 -11.25
CA LYS A 145 -25.09 8.00 -12.33
C LYS A 145 -26.40 7.20 -12.30
N LEU A 146 -26.89 6.85 -11.11
CA LEU A 146 -28.19 6.19 -10.96
C LEU A 146 -29.35 7.10 -11.43
N ASN A 147 -29.32 8.39 -11.05
CA ASN A 147 -30.33 9.35 -11.48
C ASN A 147 -30.28 9.54 -13.00
N GLU A 148 -29.11 9.67 -13.61
CA GLU A 148 -28.96 9.77 -15.08
C GLU A 148 -29.60 8.55 -15.80
N ILE A 149 -29.39 7.32 -15.28
CA ILE A 149 -29.98 6.10 -15.85
C ILE A 149 -31.52 6.08 -15.68
N ILE A 150 -32.03 6.62 -14.57
CA ILE A 150 -33.48 6.66 -14.30
C ILE A 150 -34.16 7.71 -15.19
N ASP A 151 -33.53 8.84 -15.43
CA ASP A 151 -34.08 9.96 -16.24
C ASP A 151 -34.01 9.65 -17.75
N GLU A 152 -33.17 8.71 -18.20
CA GLU A 152 -33.09 8.27 -19.60
C GLU A 152 -34.14 7.20 -19.98
N ASN A 153 -34.96 6.69 -19.04
CA ASN A 153 -36.03 5.71 -19.27
C ASN A 153 -37.40 6.32 -19.00
#